data_905a19f857ff7fba13f82750ea2ceb29
#
_entry.id   905a19f857ff7fba13f82750ea2ceb29
#
_cell.length_a   1.000
_cell.length_b   1.000
_cell.length_c   1.000
_cell.angle_alpha   90.00
_cell.angle_beta   90.00
_cell.angle_gamma   90.00
#
_symmetry.space_group_name_H-M   'P 1'
#
loop_
_entity.id
_entity.type
_entity.pdbx_description
1 polymer ?
#
loop_
_entity_poly.entity_id
_entity_poly.type
_entity_poly.pdbx_seq_one_letter_code
_entity_poly.pdbx_strand_id
1 'polypeptide(L)'
;MNSARTLISIILYLFLTSMVYADVSKNVSEYVSNLIPGNGHTEVSIDLRENNKPDYSILGVREILELDSGNIFTQFSLFNTEQNNSERIIGNLGIGSRKLLNNDTLMIGMNAFIDQDFNESHKRGSFGFEVRNSVLDFNGNMYRSLQDTTKEIILDGWDYRLAGQVPYVHWSKLFINGYEWDGVLREDIKGMKIGSEMVLTPISILELAYDDKDKKGLEDEWYAKIQFIYPPKNNGPTALDGISDLAWKESKD
;
A
#
# COMPACT_ATOMS: atom_id res chain seq x y z
N MET A 1 8.01 -0.54 26.59
CA MET A 1 6.72 -1.12 27.06
C MET A 1 5.55 -0.13 26.98
N ASN A 2 5.80 1.19 26.92
CA ASN A 2 4.74 2.19 26.74
C ASN A 2 4.31 2.39 25.28
N SER A 3 5.21 2.24 24.31
CA SER A 3 4.94 2.45 22.86
C SER A 3 3.91 1.47 22.31
N ALA A 4 4.02 0.18 22.64
CA ALA A 4 3.07 -0.83 22.19
C ALA A 4 1.64 -0.59 22.73
N ARG A 5 1.51 -0.12 23.97
CA ARG A 5 0.19 0.24 24.54
C ARG A 5 -0.40 1.47 23.86
N THR A 6 0.42 2.46 23.54
CA THR A 6 0.00 3.66 22.82
C THR A 6 -0.44 3.31 21.40
N LEU A 7 0.30 2.46 20.70
CA LEU A 7 -0.04 1.99 19.37
C LEU A 7 -1.36 1.20 19.38
N ILE A 8 -1.54 0.27 20.32
CA ILE A 8 -2.78 -0.49 20.49
C ILE A 8 -3.97 0.44 20.75
N SER A 9 -3.79 1.48 21.58
CA SER A 9 -4.83 2.46 21.85
C SER A 9 -5.17 3.29 20.61
N ILE A 10 -4.18 3.67 19.81
CA ILE A 10 -4.36 4.37 18.54
C ILE A 10 -5.09 3.48 17.53
N ILE A 11 -4.71 2.22 17.42
CA ILE A 11 -5.36 1.24 16.54
C ILE A 11 -6.82 1.04 16.95
N LEU A 12 -7.09 0.87 18.25
CA LEU A 12 -8.45 0.73 18.76
C LEU A 12 -9.28 2.00 18.54
N TYR A 13 -8.69 3.18 18.70
CA TYR A 13 -9.32 4.46 18.40
C TYR A 13 -9.61 4.60 16.91
N LEU A 14 -8.67 4.26 16.04
CA LEU A 14 -8.84 4.25 14.57
C LEU A 14 -9.90 3.23 14.14
N PHE A 15 -9.95 2.07 14.78
CA PHE A 15 -10.99 1.06 14.53
C PHE A 15 -12.38 1.57 14.92
N LEU A 16 -12.53 2.18 16.09
CA LEU A 16 -13.78 2.75 16.56
C LEU A 16 -14.20 3.98 15.74
N THR A 17 -13.23 4.80 15.31
CA THR A 17 -13.51 5.98 14.48
C THR A 17 -13.66 5.63 13.00
N SER A 18 -13.16 4.48 12.52
CA SER A 18 -13.29 4.06 11.12
C SER A 18 -14.77 3.95 10.68
N MET A 19 -15.67 3.61 11.59
CA MET A 19 -17.10 3.61 11.31
C MET A 19 -17.66 5.04 11.11
N VAL A 20 -17.12 6.03 11.81
CA VAL A 20 -17.55 7.44 11.70
C VAL A 20 -16.85 8.12 10.51
N TYR A 21 -15.59 7.80 10.26
CA TYR A 21 -14.82 8.32 9.11
C TYR A 21 -15.10 7.59 7.80
N ALA A 22 -15.78 6.45 7.82
CA ALA A 22 -16.15 5.70 6.62
C ALA A 22 -16.98 6.57 5.65
N ASP A 23 -17.87 7.40 6.15
CA ASP A 23 -18.66 8.31 5.31
C ASP A 23 -17.82 9.45 4.72
N VAL A 24 -16.90 10.02 5.49
CA VAL A 24 -16.02 11.09 5.02
C VAL A 24 -15.04 10.57 3.98
N SER A 25 -14.39 9.44 4.25
CA SER A 25 -13.43 8.83 3.32
C SER A 25 -14.11 8.26 2.08
N LYS A 26 -15.33 7.72 2.20
CA LYS A 26 -16.16 7.35 1.05
C LYS A 26 -16.43 8.56 0.17
N ASN A 27 -16.88 9.67 0.75
CA ASN A 27 -17.16 10.89 0.01
C ASN A 27 -15.90 11.44 -0.69
N VAL A 28 -14.74 11.44 -0.02
CA VAL A 28 -13.46 11.86 -0.61
C VAL A 28 -13.05 10.93 -1.75
N SER A 29 -13.08 9.62 -1.53
CA SER A 29 -12.70 8.64 -2.56
C SER A 29 -13.64 8.67 -3.75
N GLU A 30 -14.95 8.85 -3.52
CA GLU A 30 -15.96 9.01 -4.57
C GLU A 30 -15.76 10.31 -5.34
N TYR A 31 -15.55 11.42 -4.65
CA TYR A 31 -15.27 12.72 -5.28
C TYR A 31 -14.03 12.64 -6.19
N VAL A 32 -12.93 12.08 -5.69
CA VAL A 32 -11.70 11.93 -6.47
C VAL A 32 -11.89 10.94 -7.62
N SER A 33 -12.64 9.85 -7.41
CA SER A 33 -12.95 8.89 -8.46
C SER A 33 -13.75 9.52 -9.59
N ASN A 34 -14.64 10.46 -9.26
CA ASN A 34 -15.43 11.20 -10.24
C ASN A 34 -14.62 12.26 -11.00
N LEU A 35 -13.53 12.78 -10.42
CA LEU A 35 -12.64 13.72 -11.10
C LEU A 35 -11.82 13.05 -12.21
N ILE A 36 -11.55 11.75 -12.08
CA ILE A 36 -10.76 10.97 -13.03
C ILE A 36 -11.62 9.82 -13.52
N PRO A 37 -12.35 10.02 -14.63
CA PRO A 37 -13.27 9.02 -15.15
C PRO A 37 -12.52 7.78 -15.69
N GLY A 38 -13.21 6.65 -15.73
CA GLY A 38 -12.71 5.37 -16.24
C GLY A 38 -12.93 4.23 -15.26
N ASN A 39 -12.92 3.00 -15.78
CA ASN A 39 -13.01 1.80 -14.97
C ASN A 39 -11.77 1.65 -14.10
N GLY A 40 -11.96 1.28 -12.84
CA GLY A 40 -10.85 1.10 -11.91
C GLY A 40 -11.22 1.46 -10.49
N HIS A 41 -10.22 1.83 -9.68
CA HIS A 41 -10.46 2.20 -8.29
C HIS A 41 -9.59 3.39 -7.86
N THR A 42 -10.01 4.00 -6.79
CA THR A 42 -9.28 5.06 -6.08
C THR A 42 -9.08 4.63 -4.64
N GLU A 43 -7.90 4.87 -4.13
CA GLU A 43 -7.51 4.56 -2.77
C GLU A 43 -7.05 5.83 -2.07
N VAL A 44 -7.48 6.01 -0.83
CA VAL A 44 -6.99 7.06 0.06
C VAL A 44 -6.41 6.38 1.28
N SER A 45 -5.20 6.70 1.67
CA SER A 45 -4.60 6.10 2.85
C SER A 45 -4.05 7.11 3.85
N ILE A 46 -3.95 6.65 5.09
CA ILE A 46 -3.26 7.32 6.18
C ILE A 46 -2.27 6.31 6.75
N ASP A 47 -1.00 6.68 6.73
CA ASP A 47 0.10 5.86 7.19
C ASP A 47 0.66 6.46 8.48
N LEU A 48 0.73 5.65 9.52
CA LEU A 48 1.24 6.02 10.83
C LEU A 48 2.52 5.25 11.12
N ARG A 49 3.57 5.97 11.48
CA ARG A 49 4.85 5.44 11.92
C ARG A 49 5.17 5.93 13.33
N GLU A 50 5.90 5.14 14.09
CA GLU A 50 6.11 5.38 15.53
C GLU A 50 6.71 6.76 15.83
N ASN A 51 7.65 7.24 15.01
CA ASN A 51 8.43 8.44 15.26
C ASN A 51 8.24 9.55 14.20
N ASN A 52 7.25 9.41 13.32
CA ASN A 52 7.01 10.36 12.24
C ASN A 52 5.59 10.94 12.29
N LYS A 53 5.38 12.05 11.61
CA LYS A 53 4.03 12.55 11.37
C LYS A 53 3.25 11.58 10.46
N PRO A 54 1.91 11.59 10.52
CA PRO A 54 1.11 10.83 9.59
C PRO A 54 1.40 11.20 8.13
N ASP A 55 1.60 10.19 7.29
CA ASP A 55 1.65 10.36 5.84
C ASP A 55 0.25 10.13 5.26
N TYR A 56 -0.09 10.87 4.22
CA TYR A 56 -1.37 10.74 3.51
C TYR A 56 -1.10 10.43 2.05
N SER A 57 -1.90 9.56 1.46
CA SER A 57 -1.80 9.29 0.05
C SER A 57 -3.15 9.18 -0.63
N ILE A 58 -3.14 9.48 -1.92
CA ILE A 58 -4.20 9.18 -2.84
C ILE A 58 -3.62 8.43 -4.02
N LEU A 59 -4.25 7.36 -4.43
CA LEU A 59 -3.85 6.53 -5.55
C LEU A 59 -5.07 6.21 -6.41
N GLY A 60 -4.93 6.31 -7.70
CA GLY A 60 -5.95 5.89 -8.65
C GLY A 60 -5.38 4.96 -9.70
N VAL A 61 -6.11 3.90 -9.99
CA VAL A 61 -5.85 2.99 -11.10
C VAL A 61 -7.02 3.11 -12.08
N ARG A 62 -6.72 3.30 -13.36
CA ARG A 62 -7.73 3.40 -14.40
C ARG A 62 -7.37 2.50 -15.59
N GLU A 63 -8.31 1.70 -16.00
CA GLU A 63 -8.21 0.91 -17.21
C GLU A 63 -8.21 1.80 -18.44
N ILE A 64 -7.21 1.60 -19.31
CA ILE A 64 -7.10 2.30 -20.60
C ILE A 64 -7.66 1.42 -21.72
N LEU A 65 -7.37 0.12 -21.65
CA LEU A 65 -7.77 -0.84 -22.69
C LEU A 65 -8.05 -2.19 -22.05
N GLU A 66 -9.24 -2.72 -22.33
CA GLU A 66 -9.62 -4.10 -22.03
C GLU A 66 -9.10 -5.03 -23.12
N LEU A 67 -8.54 -6.18 -22.72
CA LEU A 67 -8.05 -7.24 -23.60
C LEU A 67 -8.83 -8.53 -23.29
N ASP A 68 -8.82 -9.50 -24.19
CA ASP A 68 -9.57 -10.78 -24.05
C ASP A 68 -9.29 -11.52 -22.72
N SER A 69 -8.08 -11.39 -22.18
CA SER A 69 -7.68 -12.03 -20.92
C SER A 69 -6.81 -11.12 -20.05
N GLY A 70 -7.12 -9.83 -20.00
CA GLY A 70 -6.33 -8.88 -19.22
C GLY A 70 -6.68 -7.44 -19.53
N ASN A 71 -5.80 -6.52 -19.17
CA ASN A 71 -5.98 -5.11 -19.46
C ASN A 71 -4.64 -4.34 -19.53
N ILE A 72 -4.73 -3.14 -20.08
CA ILE A 72 -3.73 -2.08 -19.95
C ILE A 72 -4.34 -1.01 -19.05
N PHE A 73 -3.59 -0.57 -18.07
CA PHE A 73 -4.04 0.43 -17.08
C PHE A 73 -3.01 1.54 -16.89
N THR A 74 -3.48 2.68 -16.45
CA THR A 74 -2.64 3.74 -15.87
C THR A 74 -2.85 3.78 -14.37
N GLN A 75 -1.80 4.16 -13.67
CA GLN A 75 -1.84 4.42 -12.24
C GLN A 75 -1.21 5.78 -11.98
N PHE A 76 -1.83 6.53 -11.10
CA PHE A 76 -1.28 7.78 -10.58
C PHE A 76 -1.41 7.78 -9.07
N SER A 77 -0.48 8.45 -8.41
CA SER A 77 -0.58 8.69 -6.98
C SER A 77 0.01 10.03 -6.61
N LEU A 78 -0.44 10.54 -5.48
CA LEU A 78 0.11 11.71 -4.81
C LEU A 78 0.19 11.38 -3.33
N PHE A 79 1.36 11.55 -2.73
CA PHE A 79 1.55 11.31 -1.31
C PHE A 79 2.52 12.33 -0.71
N ASN A 80 2.29 12.65 0.57
CA ASN A 80 3.26 13.35 1.37
C ASN A 80 4.08 12.36 2.19
N THR A 81 5.31 12.71 2.47
CA THR A 81 6.17 11.98 3.39
C THR A 81 7.12 12.94 4.08
N GLU A 82 7.60 12.57 5.26
CA GLU A 82 8.63 13.32 5.97
C GLU A 82 9.98 12.62 5.81
N GLN A 83 10.97 13.36 5.30
CA GLN A 83 12.33 12.88 5.18
C GLN A 83 13.30 13.96 5.69
N ASN A 84 14.20 13.61 6.61
CA ASN A 84 15.14 14.54 7.23
C ASN A 84 14.46 15.80 7.83
N ASN A 85 13.32 15.65 8.50
CA ASN A 85 12.51 16.73 9.07
C ASN A 85 11.94 17.72 8.02
N SER A 86 11.92 17.35 6.73
CA SER A 86 11.30 18.11 5.65
C SER A 86 10.11 17.35 5.08
N GLU A 87 8.97 18.01 4.97
CA GLU A 87 7.80 17.46 4.28
C GLU A 87 8.05 17.49 2.77
N ARG A 88 7.73 16.39 2.11
CA ARG A 88 7.86 16.23 0.66
C ARG A 88 6.52 15.78 0.07
N ILE A 89 6.23 16.28 -1.11
CA ILE A 89 5.09 15.84 -1.91
C ILE A 89 5.64 15.13 -3.13
N ILE A 90 5.27 13.88 -3.28
CA ILE A 90 5.73 13.02 -4.37
C ILE A 90 4.52 12.62 -5.21
N GLY A 91 4.61 12.87 -6.50
CA GLY A 91 3.67 12.39 -7.50
C GLY A 91 4.26 11.22 -8.27
N ASN A 92 3.41 10.27 -8.60
CA ASN A 92 3.77 9.08 -9.36
C ASN A 92 2.77 8.91 -10.50
N LEU A 93 3.28 8.59 -11.68
CA LEU A 93 2.47 8.28 -12.86
C LEU A 93 3.08 7.09 -13.58
N GLY A 94 2.25 6.12 -13.93
CA GLY A 94 2.71 4.93 -14.62
C GLY A 94 1.67 4.29 -15.51
N ILE A 95 2.16 3.31 -16.25
CA ILE A 95 1.38 2.44 -17.12
C ILE A 95 1.74 1.00 -16.81
N GLY A 96 0.77 0.11 -16.89
CA GLY A 96 0.98 -1.31 -16.70
C GLY A 96 0.04 -2.15 -17.55
N SER A 97 0.35 -3.43 -17.60
CA SER A 97 -0.49 -4.44 -18.24
C SER A 97 -0.60 -5.65 -17.33
N ARG A 98 -1.80 -6.23 -17.28
CA ARG A 98 -2.12 -7.46 -16.55
C ARG A 98 -2.69 -8.48 -17.50
N LYS A 99 -2.34 -9.75 -17.29
CA LYS A 99 -2.87 -10.87 -18.04
C LYS A 99 -3.31 -11.99 -17.10
N LEU A 100 -4.50 -12.52 -17.36
CA LEU A 100 -5.05 -13.69 -16.70
C LEU A 100 -4.63 -14.96 -17.43
N LEU A 101 -4.23 -15.97 -16.70
CA LEU A 101 -3.76 -17.26 -17.19
C LEU A 101 -4.47 -18.38 -16.41
N ASN A 102 -4.38 -19.60 -16.92
CA ASN A 102 -4.92 -20.81 -16.27
C ASN A 102 -6.41 -20.67 -15.90
N ASN A 103 -7.26 -20.29 -16.86
CA ASN A 103 -8.68 -20.05 -16.61
C ASN A 103 -8.90 -19.01 -15.47
N ASP A 104 -8.20 -17.90 -15.55
CA ASP A 104 -8.30 -16.74 -14.63
C ASP A 104 -7.86 -17.01 -13.18
N THR A 105 -7.14 -18.10 -12.94
CA THR A 105 -6.62 -18.44 -11.60
C THR A 105 -5.27 -17.84 -11.29
N LEU A 106 -4.54 -17.38 -12.30
CA LEU A 106 -3.23 -16.76 -12.17
C LEU A 106 -3.19 -15.44 -12.95
N MET A 107 -2.85 -14.35 -12.28
CA MET A 107 -2.58 -13.06 -12.89
C MET A 107 -1.09 -12.80 -12.91
N ILE A 108 -0.57 -12.36 -14.03
CA ILE A 108 0.76 -11.78 -14.15
C ILE A 108 0.64 -10.34 -14.65
N GLY A 109 1.52 -9.47 -14.20
CA GLY A 109 1.53 -8.07 -14.60
C GLY A 109 2.93 -7.48 -14.66
N MET A 110 3.04 -6.42 -15.44
CA MET A 110 4.24 -5.59 -15.56
C MET A 110 3.82 -4.14 -15.56
N ASN A 111 4.66 -3.27 -15.02
CA ASN A 111 4.39 -1.84 -14.98
C ASN A 111 5.68 -1.03 -15.06
N ALA A 112 5.54 0.24 -15.46
CA ALA A 112 6.61 1.21 -15.44
C ALA A 112 6.06 2.54 -14.93
N PHE A 113 6.82 3.23 -14.06
CA PHE A 113 6.41 4.47 -13.41
C PHE A 113 7.50 5.52 -13.50
N ILE A 114 7.08 6.77 -13.39
CA ILE A 114 7.93 7.92 -13.13
C ILE A 114 7.43 8.56 -11.84
N ASP A 115 8.34 8.74 -10.89
CA ASP A 115 8.13 9.47 -9.65
C ASP A 115 8.73 10.86 -9.79
N GLN A 116 8.02 11.88 -9.30
CA GLN A 116 8.46 13.25 -9.24
C GLN A 116 8.32 13.77 -7.81
N ASP A 117 9.44 14.13 -7.19
CA ASP A 117 9.44 14.93 -5.97
C ASP A 117 9.29 16.41 -6.37
N PHE A 118 8.19 17.03 -5.92
CA PHE A 118 7.89 18.42 -6.26
C PHE A 118 8.65 19.44 -5.43
N ASN A 119 9.19 19.05 -4.27
CA ASN A 119 9.93 19.94 -3.39
C ASN A 119 11.40 20.06 -3.81
N GLU A 120 12.03 18.95 -4.20
CA GLU A 120 13.47 18.90 -4.54
C GLU A 120 13.73 18.72 -6.04
N SER A 121 12.67 18.64 -6.86
CA SER A 121 12.76 18.47 -8.32
C SER A 121 13.45 17.18 -8.76
N HIS A 122 13.40 16.14 -7.94
CA HIS A 122 13.97 14.84 -8.23
C HIS A 122 13.05 13.99 -9.08
N LYS A 123 13.64 13.20 -9.98
CA LYS A 123 12.91 12.24 -10.82
C LYS A 123 13.51 10.85 -10.70
N ARG A 124 12.64 9.86 -10.58
CA ARG A 124 13.01 8.45 -10.54
C ARG A 124 12.10 7.66 -11.47
N GLY A 125 12.66 6.74 -12.22
CA GLY A 125 11.91 5.75 -12.97
C GLY A 125 11.86 4.43 -12.23
N SER A 126 10.79 3.67 -12.41
CA SER A 126 10.71 2.31 -11.90
C SER A 126 10.09 1.36 -12.90
N PHE A 127 10.45 0.10 -12.75
CA PHE A 127 9.87 -1.02 -13.47
C PHE A 127 9.46 -2.09 -12.46
N GLY A 128 8.22 -2.57 -12.58
CA GLY A 128 7.65 -3.53 -11.66
C GLY A 128 7.10 -4.77 -12.35
N PHE A 129 7.06 -5.85 -11.59
CA PHE A 129 6.48 -7.13 -11.97
C PHE A 129 5.57 -7.64 -10.86
N GLU A 130 4.43 -8.22 -11.21
CA GLU A 130 3.48 -8.79 -10.26
C GLU A 130 2.97 -10.16 -10.71
N VAL A 131 2.77 -11.03 -9.71
CA VAL A 131 2.12 -12.34 -9.88
C VAL A 131 1.12 -12.50 -8.76
N ARG A 132 -0.12 -12.86 -9.07
CA ARG A 132 -1.18 -13.10 -8.09
C ARG A 132 -1.97 -14.35 -8.40
N ASN A 133 -2.34 -15.05 -7.35
CA ASN A 133 -3.39 -16.05 -7.40
C ASN A 133 -4.30 -15.91 -6.17
N SER A 134 -5.22 -16.85 -5.95
CA SER A 134 -6.15 -16.80 -4.82
C SER A 134 -5.49 -16.88 -3.43
N VAL A 135 -4.25 -17.35 -3.34
CA VAL A 135 -3.56 -17.61 -2.07
C VAL A 135 -2.34 -16.70 -1.88
N LEU A 136 -1.61 -16.42 -2.96
CA LEU A 136 -0.32 -15.72 -2.92
C LEU A 136 -0.32 -14.52 -3.85
N ASP A 137 0.24 -13.42 -3.37
CA ASP A 137 0.55 -12.23 -4.13
C ASP A 137 2.06 -11.96 -4.04
N PHE A 138 2.69 -11.77 -5.18
CA PHE A 138 4.07 -11.32 -5.26
C PHE A 138 4.13 -10.08 -6.15
N ASN A 139 4.88 -9.07 -5.71
CA ASN A 139 5.32 -7.96 -6.56
C ASN A 139 6.76 -7.59 -6.24
N GLY A 140 7.46 -7.07 -7.23
CA GLY A 140 8.82 -6.57 -7.09
C GLY A 140 9.05 -5.40 -8.02
N ASN A 141 9.81 -4.41 -7.57
CA ASN A 141 10.09 -3.20 -8.30
C ASN A 141 11.59 -2.92 -8.29
N MET A 142 12.07 -2.33 -9.38
CA MET A 142 13.42 -1.79 -9.51
C MET A 142 13.32 -0.30 -9.81
N TYR A 143 14.15 0.49 -9.15
CA TYR A 143 14.13 1.94 -9.21
C TYR A 143 15.46 2.47 -9.74
N ARG A 144 15.39 3.49 -10.59
CA ARG A 144 16.55 4.19 -11.15
C ARG A 144 16.36 5.69 -11.08
N SER A 145 17.37 6.39 -10.59
CA SER A 145 17.45 7.84 -10.69
C SER A 145 17.49 8.26 -12.16
N LEU A 146 16.61 9.18 -12.53
CA LEU A 146 16.59 9.78 -13.86
C LEU A 146 17.19 11.18 -13.89
N GLN A 147 17.25 11.83 -12.75
CA GLN A 147 17.79 13.18 -12.63
C GLN A 147 18.30 13.40 -11.20
N ASP A 148 19.61 13.51 -11.06
CA ASP A 148 20.28 13.90 -9.82
C ASP A 148 20.43 15.41 -9.76
N THR A 149 20.24 15.97 -8.58
CA THR A 149 20.59 17.37 -8.30
C THR A 149 21.90 17.42 -7.51
N THR A 150 22.61 18.54 -7.60
CA THR A 150 23.91 18.71 -6.90
C THR A 150 23.80 18.70 -5.38
N LYS A 151 22.59 18.74 -4.84
CA LYS A 151 22.34 18.83 -3.39
C LYS A 151 21.93 17.51 -2.75
N GLU A 152 21.29 16.62 -3.49
CA GLU A 152 20.80 15.35 -2.97
C GLU A 152 20.84 14.27 -4.06
N ILE A 153 21.24 13.07 -3.70
CA ILE A 153 21.34 11.95 -4.61
C ILE A 153 20.12 11.07 -4.36
N ILE A 154 19.36 10.80 -5.42
CA ILE A 154 18.27 9.85 -5.41
C ILE A 154 18.88 8.47 -5.43
N LEU A 155 18.44 7.61 -4.52
CA LEU A 155 18.95 6.26 -4.44
C LEU A 155 18.27 5.37 -5.49
N ASP A 156 19.08 4.67 -6.27
CA ASP A 156 18.67 3.48 -6.99
C ASP A 156 18.32 2.40 -5.97
N GLY A 157 17.54 1.42 -6.36
CA GLY A 157 17.21 0.36 -5.43
C GLY A 157 16.17 -0.61 -5.96
N TRP A 158 15.72 -1.47 -5.08
CA TRP A 158 14.66 -2.43 -5.37
C TRP A 158 13.85 -2.73 -4.11
N ASP A 159 12.63 -3.16 -4.31
CA ASP A 159 11.80 -3.76 -3.28
C ASP A 159 11.02 -4.98 -3.82
N TYR A 160 10.57 -5.81 -2.89
CA TYR A 160 9.60 -6.85 -3.18
C TYR A 160 8.63 -7.02 -2.03
N ARG A 161 7.43 -7.46 -2.35
CA ARG A 161 6.40 -7.88 -1.39
C ARG A 161 5.91 -9.27 -1.75
N LEU A 162 5.92 -10.16 -0.77
CA LEU A 162 5.28 -11.46 -0.83
C LEU A 162 4.18 -11.49 0.24
N ALA A 163 2.94 -11.72 -0.16
CA ALA A 163 1.82 -11.82 0.75
C ALA A 163 1.08 -13.14 0.54
N GLY A 164 0.64 -13.76 1.64
CA GLY A 164 -0.08 -15.02 1.63
C GLY A 164 -1.36 -14.96 2.46
N GLN A 165 -2.41 -15.61 1.96
CA GLN A 165 -3.68 -15.76 2.66
C GLN A 165 -3.51 -16.54 3.96
N VAL A 166 -4.03 -16.02 5.07
CA VAL A 166 -4.05 -16.74 6.35
C VAL A 166 -5.08 -17.89 6.25
N PRO A 167 -4.68 -19.15 6.52
CA PRO A 167 -5.63 -20.26 6.51
C PRO A 167 -6.80 -19.99 7.44
N TYR A 168 -8.01 -20.25 6.94
CA TYR A 168 -9.30 -20.06 7.66
C TYR A 168 -9.66 -18.60 7.99
N VAL A 169 -8.77 -17.64 7.75
CA VAL A 169 -9.01 -16.21 7.99
C VAL A 169 -8.97 -15.48 6.63
N HIS A 170 -10.01 -15.68 5.84
CA HIS A 170 -10.06 -15.26 4.44
C HIS A 170 -10.01 -13.73 4.22
N TRP A 171 -10.21 -12.94 5.26
CA TRP A 171 -10.10 -11.49 5.25
C TRP A 171 -8.71 -10.97 5.64
N SER A 172 -7.74 -11.85 5.89
CA SER A 172 -6.39 -11.47 6.32
C SER A 172 -5.29 -12.15 5.48
N LYS A 173 -4.23 -11.40 5.22
CA LYS A 173 -2.96 -11.87 4.63
C LYS A 173 -1.81 -11.54 5.55
N LEU A 174 -0.82 -12.41 5.60
CA LEU A 174 0.50 -12.08 6.13
C LEU A 174 1.41 -11.69 4.98
N PHE A 175 2.32 -10.76 5.21
CA PHE A 175 3.26 -10.35 4.18
C PHE A 175 4.68 -10.14 4.72
N ILE A 176 5.62 -10.25 3.81
CA ILE A 176 7.02 -9.85 3.97
C ILE A 176 7.34 -8.86 2.84
N ASN A 177 7.97 -7.75 3.19
CA ASN A 177 8.46 -6.72 2.27
C ASN A 177 9.96 -6.56 2.48
N GLY A 178 10.79 -6.86 1.50
CA GLY A 178 12.21 -6.59 1.55
C GLY A 178 12.56 -5.42 0.64
N TYR A 179 13.54 -4.63 1.02
CA TYR A 179 14.00 -3.50 0.21
C TYR A 179 15.49 -3.21 0.42
N GLU A 180 16.09 -2.64 -0.62
CA GLU A 180 17.46 -2.17 -0.61
C GLU A 180 17.58 -0.89 -1.45
N TRP A 181 18.22 0.12 -0.89
CA TRP A 181 18.47 1.41 -1.52
C TRP A 181 19.98 1.67 -1.53
N ASP A 182 20.55 1.86 -2.71
CA ASP A 182 22.00 2.05 -2.90
C ASP A 182 22.46 3.37 -2.26
N GLY A 183 23.41 3.30 -1.35
CA GLY A 183 24.02 4.47 -0.71
C GLY A 183 25.18 5.02 -1.54
N VAL A 184 25.06 6.20 -2.14
CA VAL A 184 26.14 6.76 -2.99
C VAL A 184 27.33 7.29 -2.20
N LEU A 185 27.11 7.80 -0.99
CA LEU A 185 28.17 8.33 -0.09
C LEU A 185 28.11 7.71 1.31
N ARG A 186 27.21 6.77 1.54
CA ARG A 186 26.95 6.11 2.81
C ARG A 186 26.67 4.62 2.56
N GLU A 187 26.58 3.85 3.61
CA GLU A 187 26.14 2.45 3.53
C GLU A 187 24.73 2.36 2.94
N ASP A 188 24.48 1.31 2.16
CA ASP A 188 23.14 0.99 1.64
C ASP A 188 22.13 0.92 2.77
N ILE A 189 20.87 1.26 2.44
CA ILE A 189 19.75 1.12 3.35
C ILE A 189 19.02 -0.16 3.00
N LYS A 190 19.08 -1.14 3.88
CA LYS A 190 18.38 -2.43 3.72
C LYS A 190 17.38 -2.59 4.85
N GLY A 191 16.30 -3.27 4.56
CA GLY A 191 15.34 -3.59 5.60
C GLY A 191 14.35 -4.66 5.19
N MET A 192 13.66 -5.16 6.20
CA MET A 192 12.61 -6.16 6.03
C MET A 192 11.41 -5.78 6.89
N LYS A 193 10.27 -5.62 6.23
CA LYS A 193 8.99 -5.35 6.88
C LYS A 193 8.16 -6.63 6.93
N ILE A 194 7.69 -7.01 8.10
CA ILE A 194 6.79 -8.16 8.30
C ILE A 194 5.48 -7.66 8.88
N GLY A 195 4.37 -8.08 8.32
CA GLY A 195 3.09 -7.57 8.78
C GLY A 195 1.88 -8.40 8.35
N SER A 196 0.72 -7.84 8.66
CA SER A 196 -0.57 -8.36 8.25
C SER A 196 -1.42 -7.28 7.60
N GLU A 197 -2.15 -7.68 6.59
CA GLU A 197 -3.17 -6.88 5.89
C GLU A 197 -4.53 -7.49 6.19
N MET A 198 -5.48 -6.67 6.60
CA MET A 198 -6.81 -7.11 7.03
C MET A 198 -7.89 -6.30 6.32
N VAL A 199 -8.77 -6.95 5.60
CA VAL A 199 -9.98 -6.33 5.01
C VAL A 199 -11.01 -6.17 6.12
N LEU A 200 -11.15 -4.95 6.66
CA LEU A 200 -12.07 -4.67 7.76
C LEU A 200 -13.51 -4.60 7.25
N THR A 201 -13.72 -3.88 6.16
CA THR A 201 -15.01 -3.68 5.49
C THR A 201 -14.80 -3.71 3.97
N PRO A 202 -15.83 -3.76 3.13
CA PRO A 202 -15.68 -3.68 1.67
C PRO A 202 -14.95 -2.43 1.17
N ILE A 203 -14.86 -1.39 1.99
CA ILE A 203 -14.21 -0.11 1.63
C ILE A 203 -12.94 0.17 2.44
N SER A 204 -12.59 -0.63 3.44
CA SER A 204 -11.45 -0.32 4.32
C SER A 204 -10.54 -1.52 4.55
N ILE A 205 -9.22 -1.26 4.49
CA ILE A 205 -8.16 -2.20 4.77
C ILE A 205 -7.26 -1.61 5.85
N LEU A 206 -6.84 -2.44 6.79
CA LEU A 206 -5.85 -2.12 7.80
C LEU A 206 -4.60 -2.96 7.56
N GLU A 207 -3.45 -2.31 7.50
CA GLU A 207 -2.15 -2.96 7.48
C GLU A 207 -1.41 -2.63 8.78
N LEU A 208 -0.83 -3.65 9.41
CA LEU A 208 0.03 -3.53 10.59
C LEU A 208 1.33 -4.24 10.30
N ALA A 209 2.46 -3.58 10.55
CA ALA A 209 3.77 -4.15 10.27
C ALA A 209 4.83 -3.68 11.27
N TYR A 210 5.90 -4.43 11.32
CA TYR A 210 7.16 -4.09 11.97
C TYR A 210 8.25 -4.02 10.89
N ASP A 211 8.99 -2.92 10.86
CA ASP A 211 10.06 -2.64 9.91
C ASP A 211 11.40 -2.75 10.62
N ASP A 212 12.15 -3.80 10.31
CA ASP A 212 13.50 -4.08 10.79
C ASP A 212 14.50 -3.49 9.79
N LYS A 213 15.28 -2.51 10.24
CA LYS A 213 16.19 -1.72 9.39
C LYS A 213 17.64 -2.06 9.68
N ASP A 214 18.31 -2.68 8.72
CA ASP A 214 19.74 -3.02 8.80
C ASP A 214 20.60 -1.81 8.43
N LYS A 215 20.58 -0.77 9.27
CA LYS A 215 21.48 0.37 9.15
C LYS A 215 21.73 1.06 10.49
N LYS A 216 23.00 1.29 10.81
CA LYS A 216 23.39 2.08 11.99
C LYS A 216 22.76 3.49 11.94
N GLY A 217 21.99 3.83 12.99
CA GLY A 217 21.36 5.14 13.14
C GLY A 217 19.94 5.25 12.59
N LEU A 218 19.38 4.18 12.02
CA LEU A 218 17.95 4.03 11.81
C LEU A 218 17.40 3.09 12.89
N GLU A 219 16.28 3.47 13.49
CA GLU A 219 15.59 2.63 14.46
C GLU A 219 14.51 1.82 13.75
N ASP A 220 14.35 0.59 14.23
CA ASP A 220 13.20 -0.23 13.85
C ASP A 220 11.92 0.45 14.28
N GLU A 221 10.86 0.28 13.53
CA GLU A 221 9.61 0.96 13.82
C GLU A 221 8.36 0.12 13.56
N TRP A 222 7.32 0.39 14.34
CA TRP A 222 5.97 -0.07 14.04
C TRP A 222 5.31 0.85 13.02
N TYR A 223 4.55 0.20 12.17
CA TYR A 223 3.82 0.84 11.07
C TYR A 223 2.35 0.39 11.09
N ALA A 224 1.46 1.35 10.91
CA ALA A 224 0.05 1.09 10.74
C ALA A 224 -0.47 1.93 9.57
N LYS A 225 -1.21 1.31 8.65
CA LYS A 225 -1.83 1.98 7.50
C LYS A 225 -3.30 1.65 7.48
N ILE A 226 -4.13 2.68 7.38
CA ILE A 226 -5.53 2.51 7.05
C ILE A 226 -5.78 3.03 5.63
N GLN A 227 -6.45 2.22 4.83
CA GLN A 227 -6.69 2.47 3.42
C GLN A 227 -8.18 2.36 3.14
N PHE A 228 -8.71 3.32 2.37
CA PHE A 228 -10.08 3.36 1.93
C PHE A 228 -10.12 3.26 0.41
N ILE A 229 -11.00 2.39 -0.12
CA ILE A 229 -11.07 2.03 -1.54
C ILE A 229 -12.45 2.37 -2.09
N TYR A 230 -12.48 3.01 -3.25
CA TYR A 230 -13.69 3.26 -4.01
C TYR A 230 -13.50 2.90 -5.50
N PRO A 231 -14.43 2.20 -6.14
CA PRO A 231 -15.63 1.59 -5.57
C PRO A 231 -15.30 0.51 -4.54
N PRO A 232 -16.24 0.14 -3.68
CA PRO A 232 -16.06 -0.94 -2.69
C PRO A 232 -15.60 -2.24 -3.36
N LYS A 233 -14.72 -3.00 -2.73
CA LYS A 233 -14.39 -4.36 -3.18
C LYS A 233 -15.65 -5.22 -3.07
N ASN A 234 -16.17 -5.66 -4.20
CA ASN A 234 -17.37 -6.50 -4.22
C ASN A 234 -17.06 -7.91 -3.70
N ASN A 235 -17.89 -8.38 -2.77
CA ASN A 235 -18.08 -9.80 -2.40
C ASN A 235 -16.87 -10.57 -1.82
N GLY A 236 -15.86 -9.89 -1.28
CA GLY A 236 -14.82 -10.56 -0.51
C GLY A 236 -15.19 -10.67 0.99
N PRO A 237 -14.70 -11.69 1.70
CA PRO A 237 -14.89 -11.79 3.16
C PRO A 237 -14.21 -10.62 3.88
N THR A 238 -14.86 -10.10 4.91
CA THR A 238 -14.36 -9.02 5.77
C THR A 238 -14.20 -9.47 7.21
N ALA A 239 -13.42 -8.74 7.99
CA ALA A 239 -13.28 -9.03 9.43
C ALA A 239 -14.60 -8.89 10.19
N LEU A 240 -15.46 -7.96 9.78
CA LEU A 240 -16.79 -7.79 10.40
C LEU A 240 -17.70 -9.00 10.15
N ASP A 241 -17.66 -9.59 8.97
CA ASP A 241 -18.41 -10.83 8.67
C ASP A 241 -17.94 -11.96 9.56
N GLY A 242 -16.62 -12.12 9.71
CA GLY A 242 -16.05 -13.15 10.59
C GLY A 242 -16.43 -12.99 12.06
N ILE A 243 -16.51 -11.76 12.56
CA ILE A 243 -16.94 -11.46 13.94
C ILE A 243 -18.44 -11.76 14.10
N SER A 244 -19.27 -11.40 13.14
CA SER A 244 -20.71 -11.67 13.18
C SER A 244 -21.03 -13.16 13.18
N ASP A 245 -20.28 -13.95 12.42
CA ASP A 245 -20.41 -15.41 12.38
C ASP A 245 -20.03 -16.07 13.71
N LEU A 246 -18.99 -15.57 14.40
CA LEU A 246 -18.60 -16.03 15.73
C LEU A 246 -19.66 -15.72 16.77
N ALA A 247 -20.14 -14.47 16.80
CA ALA A 247 -21.19 -14.04 17.72
C ALA A 247 -22.51 -14.82 17.52
N TRP A 248 -22.84 -15.18 16.27
CA TRP A 248 -23.99 -15.99 15.95
C TRP A 248 -23.87 -17.42 16.45
N LYS A 249 -22.67 -18.03 16.40
CA LYS A 249 -22.42 -19.39 16.92
C LYS A 249 -22.50 -19.44 18.44
N GLU A 250 -21.93 -18.46 19.14
CA GLU A 250 -22.00 -18.36 20.61
C GLU A 250 -23.43 -18.12 21.13
N SER A 251 -24.32 -17.53 20.34
CA SER A 251 -25.71 -17.28 20.75
C SER A 251 -26.62 -18.51 20.58
N LYS A 252 -26.14 -19.63 20.00
CA LYS A 252 -26.90 -20.87 19.78
C LYS A 252 -26.54 -22.01 20.74
N ASP A 253 -25.48 -21.87 21.51
CA ASP A 253 -25.04 -22.80 22.57
C ASP A 253 -25.52 -22.29 23.94
#